data_be80c326627ad687becba607d94c031b
#
_entry.id   be80c326627ad687becba607d94c031b
#
_cell.length_a   1.000
_cell.length_b   1.000
_cell.length_c   1.000
_cell.angle_alpha   90.00
_cell.angle_beta   90.00
_cell.angle_gamma   90.00
#
_symmetry.space_group_name_H-M   'P 1'
#
loop_
_entity.id
_entity.type
_entity.pdbx_description
1 polymer ?
#
loop_
_entity_poly.entity_id
_entity_poly.type
_entity_poly.pdbx_seq_one_letter_code
_entity_poly.pdbx_strand_id
1 'polypeptide(L)'
;MSLSKLTACLWFDNQAEEAANFYTSIFKDSSIKHVQRYTESGQEFHGKTPGSVMVVAFNLNGHPFVALNGGPLFKFNEAVSFQITCEDQEEVDYFWEKLGEGGDPNKQQCGE
;
A
#
# COMPACT_ATOMS: atom_id res chain seq x y z
N MET A 1 23.75 1.80 -4.06
CA MET A 1 22.37 1.68 -3.62
C MET A 1 22.31 0.98 -2.26
N SER A 2 21.66 1.59 -1.32
CA SER A 2 21.51 0.96 -0.03
C SER A 2 20.26 0.09 -0.01
N LEU A 3 20.37 -1.07 0.67
CA LEU A 3 19.23 -1.93 0.92
C LEU A 3 18.62 -1.53 2.26
N SER A 4 17.34 -1.27 2.27
CA SER A 4 16.64 -0.98 3.51
C SER A 4 16.45 -2.26 4.29
N LYS A 5 16.78 -2.24 5.59
CA LYS A 5 16.50 -3.35 6.48
C LYS A 5 15.05 -3.38 6.94
N LEU A 6 14.35 -2.25 6.78
CA LEU A 6 12.96 -2.13 7.17
C LEU A 6 12.10 -1.93 5.94
N THR A 7 11.06 -2.72 5.82
CA THR A 7 10.06 -2.60 4.78
C THR A 7 8.70 -2.58 5.46
N ALA A 8 7.91 -1.55 5.17
CA ALA A 8 6.55 -1.48 5.70
C ALA A 8 5.68 -2.51 5.01
N CYS A 9 4.94 -3.27 5.79
CA CYS A 9 3.99 -4.26 5.27
C CYS A 9 2.58 -3.79 5.60
N LEU A 10 1.77 -3.58 4.58
CA LEU A 10 0.40 -3.10 4.71
C LEU A 10 -0.56 -4.26 4.46
N TRP A 11 -1.48 -4.45 5.40
CA TRP A 11 -2.47 -5.53 5.32
C TRP A 11 -3.71 -5.05 4.58
N PHE A 12 -4.15 -5.82 3.60
CA PHE A 12 -5.40 -5.58 2.88
C PHE A 12 -6.26 -6.84 2.90
N ASP A 13 -7.55 -6.67 2.73
CA ASP A 13 -8.45 -7.81 2.53
C ASP A 13 -8.16 -8.45 1.17
N ASN A 14 -8.34 -7.68 0.08
CA ASN A 14 -8.09 -8.17 -1.27
C ASN A 14 -7.67 -7.05 -2.24
N GLN A 15 -7.35 -5.87 -1.75
CA GLN A 15 -7.11 -4.69 -2.58
C GLN A 15 -5.62 -4.33 -2.70
N ALA A 16 -4.69 -5.25 -2.40
CA ALA A 16 -3.26 -4.93 -2.38
C ALA A 16 -2.77 -4.41 -3.72
N GLU A 17 -3.12 -5.07 -4.82
CA GLU A 17 -2.68 -4.65 -6.14
C GLU A 17 -3.30 -3.31 -6.55
N GLU A 18 -4.58 -3.14 -6.29
CA GLU A 18 -5.28 -1.88 -6.54
C GLU A 18 -4.65 -0.73 -5.77
N ALA A 19 -4.35 -0.95 -4.49
CA ALA A 19 -3.73 0.07 -3.64
C ALA A 19 -2.31 0.39 -4.12
N ALA A 20 -1.52 -0.63 -4.47
CA ALA A 20 -0.16 -0.40 -4.96
C ALA A 20 -0.17 0.40 -6.26
N ASN A 21 -1.08 0.09 -7.19
CA ASN A 21 -1.23 0.85 -8.42
C ASN A 21 -1.65 2.30 -8.14
N PHE A 22 -2.55 2.49 -7.21
CA PHE A 22 -3.00 3.82 -6.83
C PHE A 22 -1.84 4.66 -6.28
N TYR A 23 -1.11 4.13 -5.31
CA TYR A 23 -0.01 4.87 -4.69
C TYR A 23 1.14 5.13 -5.67
N THR A 24 1.52 4.15 -6.48
CA THR A 24 2.62 4.33 -7.43
C THR A 24 2.27 5.33 -8.51
N SER A 25 0.99 5.57 -8.77
CA SER A 25 0.57 6.59 -9.74
C SER A 25 0.67 8.01 -9.18
N ILE A 26 0.78 8.16 -7.87
CA ILE A 26 0.78 9.47 -7.20
C ILE A 26 2.20 9.96 -6.91
N PHE A 27 3.06 9.07 -6.39
CA PHE A 27 4.42 9.43 -5.99
C PHE A 27 5.38 9.33 -7.16
N LYS A 28 6.36 10.24 -7.20
CA LYS A 28 7.47 10.17 -8.17
C LYS A 28 8.43 9.06 -7.76
N ASP A 29 9.19 8.55 -8.74
CA ASP A 29 10.18 7.50 -8.51
C ASP A 29 9.57 6.30 -7.79
N SER A 30 8.41 5.89 -8.25
CA SER A 30 7.63 4.82 -7.66
C SER A 30 7.32 3.77 -8.71
N SER A 31 7.34 2.51 -8.30
CA SER A 31 7.00 1.42 -9.22
C SER A 31 6.66 0.15 -8.45
N ILE A 32 5.91 -0.71 -9.11
CA ILE A 32 5.68 -2.06 -8.61
C ILE A 32 6.88 -2.90 -8.99
N LYS A 33 7.47 -3.58 -8.01
CA LYS A 33 8.68 -4.37 -8.18
C LYS A 33 8.39 -5.84 -8.42
N HIS A 34 7.39 -6.38 -7.73
CA HIS A 34 7.12 -7.81 -7.78
C HIS A 34 5.69 -8.08 -7.34
N VAL A 35 5.05 -9.04 -7.99
CA VAL A 35 3.73 -9.53 -7.60
C VAL A 35 3.85 -11.03 -7.38
N GLN A 36 3.50 -11.47 -6.17
CA GLN A 36 3.48 -12.89 -5.84
C GLN A 36 2.02 -13.32 -5.67
N ARG A 37 1.71 -14.50 -6.23
CA ARG A 37 0.32 -15.00 -6.22
C ARG A 37 0.21 -16.23 -5.34
N TYR A 38 -0.98 -16.47 -4.83
CA TYR A 38 -1.27 -17.69 -4.10
C TYR A 38 -1.17 -18.88 -5.05
N THR A 39 -0.67 -20.00 -4.53
CA THR A 39 -0.60 -21.27 -5.24
C THR A 39 -1.57 -22.25 -4.60
N GLU A 40 -1.74 -23.41 -5.22
CA GLU A 40 -2.54 -24.48 -4.63
C GLU A 40 -1.94 -25.00 -3.32
N SER A 41 -0.62 -24.90 -3.19
CA SER A 41 0.07 -25.30 -1.98
C SER A 41 -0.39 -24.43 -0.81
N GLY A 42 -0.86 -25.06 0.25
CA GLY A 42 -1.30 -24.35 1.44
C GLY A 42 -2.68 -23.72 1.35
N GLN A 43 -3.44 -23.98 0.27
CA GLN A 43 -4.78 -23.43 0.12
C GLN A 43 -5.69 -23.78 1.29
N GLU A 44 -5.52 -24.96 1.86
CA GLU A 44 -6.28 -25.38 3.04
C GLU A 44 -6.06 -24.50 4.26
N PHE A 45 -4.95 -23.75 4.28
CA PHE A 45 -4.61 -22.84 5.38
C PHE A 45 -5.02 -21.41 5.07
N HIS A 46 -4.81 -20.93 3.85
CA HIS A 46 -5.09 -19.54 3.51
C HIS A 46 -6.47 -19.33 2.89
N GLY A 47 -7.10 -20.37 2.35
CA GLY A 47 -8.44 -20.29 1.78
C GLY A 47 -8.57 -19.41 0.55
N LYS A 48 -7.45 -19.06 -0.11
CA LYS A 48 -7.46 -18.16 -1.26
C LYS A 48 -7.47 -18.96 -2.57
N THR A 49 -8.07 -18.35 -3.59
CA THR A 49 -8.11 -18.96 -4.93
C THR A 49 -6.69 -18.95 -5.51
N PRO A 50 -6.20 -20.11 -5.99
CA PRO A 50 -4.92 -20.14 -6.68
C PRO A 50 -4.88 -19.14 -7.83
N GLY A 51 -3.76 -18.41 -7.95
CA GLY A 51 -3.59 -17.37 -8.97
C GLY A 51 -4.02 -16.00 -8.52
N SER A 52 -4.72 -15.86 -7.40
CA SER A 52 -5.03 -14.53 -6.85
C SER A 52 -3.79 -13.91 -6.25
N VAL A 53 -3.76 -12.58 -6.20
CA VAL A 53 -2.59 -11.84 -5.69
C VAL A 53 -2.44 -12.05 -4.19
N MET A 54 -1.25 -12.44 -3.76
CA MET A 54 -0.92 -12.59 -2.35
C MET A 54 -0.18 -11.38 -1.83
N VAL A 55 0.89 -10.98 -2.50
CA VAL A 55 1.78 -9.91 -2.07
C VAL A 55 2.18 -9.07 -3.27
N VAL A 56 2.19 -7.76 -3.09
CA VAL A 56 2.72 -6.82 -4.07
C VAL A 56 3.87 -6.05 -3.41
N ALA A 57 5.07 -6.19 -3.95
CA ALA A 57 6.22 -5.41 -3.51
C ALA A 57 6.33 -4.19 -4.42
N PHE A 58 6.42 -3.01 -3.82
CA PHE A 58 6.50 -1.77 -4.57
C PHE A 58 7.33 -0.77 -3.80
N ASN A 59 7.69 0.33 -4.45
CA ASN A 59 8.33 1.43 -3.74
C ASN A 59 7.60 2.74 -4.04
N LEU A 60 7.71 3.66 -3.10
CA LEU A 60 7.17 5.01 -3.21
C LEU A 60 8.32 5.96 -2.91
N ASN A 61 8.69 6.76 -3.89
CA ASN A 61 9.81 7.71 -3.77
C ASN A 61 11.07 7.00 -3.27
N GLY A 62 11.33 5.80 -3.80
CA GLY A 62 12.49 5.00 -3.42
C GLY A 62 12.37 4.22 -2.12
N HIS A 63 11.26 4.36 -1.39
CA HIS A 63 11.06 3.70 -0.11
C HIS A 63 10.28 2.38 -0.31
N PRO A 64 10.77 1.25 0.23
CA PRO A 64 10.13 -0.03 -0.04
C PRO A 64 8.87 -0.27 0.79
N PHE A 65 7.89 -0.87 0.15
CA PHE A 65 6.64 -1.29 0.79
C PHE A 65 6.23 -2.65 0.27
N VAL A 66 5.45 -3.35 1.06
CA VAL A 66 4.80 -4.61 0.68
C VAL A 66 3.33 -4.49 1.02
N ALA A 67 2.47 -4.85 0.10
CA ALA A 67 1.03 -4.93 0.34
C ALA A 67 0.61 -6.39 0.33
N LEU A 68 -0.02 -6.86 1.39
CA LEU A 68 -0.41 -8.25 1.58
C LEU A 68 -1.92 -8.38 1.57
N ASN A 69 -2.44 -9.27 0.74
CA ASN A 69 -3.86 -9.63 0.77
C ASN A 69 -4.04 -10.78 1.76
N GLY A 70 -4.30 -10.44 3.01
CA GLY A 70 -4.42 -11.41 4.08
C GLY A 70 -5.84 -11.75 4.48
N GLY A 71 -6.84 -11.09 3.90
CA GLY A 71 -8.23 -11.29 4.23
C GLY A 71 -8.76 -10.24 5.21
N PRO A 72 -10.02 -10.38 5.64
CA PRO A 72 -10.70 -9.33 6.41
C PRO A 72 -10.39 -9.32 7.91
N LEU A 73 -9.39 -10.08 8.36
CA LEU A 73 -9.10 -10.24 9.78
C LEU A 73 -8.67 -8.93 10.45
N PHE A 74 -7.83 -8.13 9.78
CA PHE A 74 -7.32 -6.87 10.32
C PHE A 74 -7.75 -5.70 9.45
N LYS A 75 -7.85 -4.53 10.08
CA LYS A 75 -8.18 -3.27 9.39
C LYS A 75 -7.13 -2.22 9.75
N PHE A 76 -6.98 -1.24 8.88
CA PHE A 76 -6.12 -0.09 9.15
C PHE A 76 -6.69 0.72 10.31
N ASN A 77 -5.78 1.36 11.02
CA ASN A 77 -6.13 2.31 12.07
C ASN A 77 -5.03 3.37 12.14
N GLU A 78 -5.18 4.30 13.07
CA GLU A 78 -4.26 5.44 13.21
C GLU A 78 -3.04 5.17 14.09
N ALA A 79 -2.82 3.90 14.48
CA ALA A 79 -1.68 3.54 15.33
C ALA A 79 -0.34 3.80 14.66
N VAL A 80 -0.28 3.67 13.34
CA VAL A 80 0.90 3.96 12.55
C VAL A 80 0.48 4.81 11.37
N SER A 81 1.27 5.82 11.05
CA SER A 81 1.01 6.68 9.90
C SER A 81 2.33 7.02 9.21
N PHE A 82 2.23 7.46 7.97
CA PHE A 82 3.37 7.91 7.20
C PHE A 82 3.24 9.40 6.94
N GLN A 83 4.32 10.13 7.15
CA GLN A 83 4.34 11.56 6.91
C GLN A 83 5.05 11.84 5.59
N ILE A 84 4.44 12.69 4.79
CA ILE A 84 5.01 13.13 3.53
C ILE A 84 5.55 14.53 3.75
N THR A 85 6.87 14.69 3.62
CA THR A 85 7.51 15.99 3.73
C THR A 85 7.42 16.69 2.39
N CYS A 86 6.76 17.82 2.35
CA CYS A 86 6.55 18.60 1.14
C CYS A 86 7.39 19.87 1.15
N GLU A 87 7.81 20.30 -0.05
CA GLU A 87 8.68 21.46 -0.20
C GLU A 87 7.90 22.79 -0.18
N ASP A 88 6.64 22.75 -0.63
CA ASP A 88 5.81 23.95 -0.74
C ASP A 88 4.33 23.59 -0.61
N GLN A 89 3.50 24.63 -0.63
CA GLN A 89 2.06 24.46 -0.49
C GLN A 89 1.44 23.73 -1.67
N GLU A 90 1.98 23.94 -2.87
CA GLU A 90 1.49 23.27 -4.06
C GLU A 90 1.63 21.76 -3.95
N GLU A 91 2.75 21.29 -3.41
CA GLU A 91 2.99 19.87 -3.21
C GLU A 91 2.07 19.31 -2.13
N VAL A 92 1.84 20.04 -1.05
CA VAL A 92 0.89 19.65 0.00
C VAL A 92 -0.50 19.47 -0.61
N ASP A 93 -0.95 20.42 -1.43
CA ASP A 93 -2.27 20.36 -2.05
C ASP A 93 -2.37 19.18 -2.99
N TYR A 94 -1.32 18.89 -3.73
CA TYR A 94 -1.29 17.75 -4.64
C TYR A 94 -1.53 16.43 -3.90
N PHE A 95 -0.76 16.18 -2.84
CA PHE A 95 -0.91 14.93 -2.10
C PHE A 95 -2.24 14.86 -1.35
N TRP A 96 -2.69 15.98 -0.79
CA TRP A 96 -3.97 16.02 -0.11
C TRP A 96 -5.11 15.62 -1.06
N GLU A 97 -5.12 16.21 -2.25
CA GLU A 97 -6.15 15.91 -3.24
C GLU A 97 -6.06 14.47 -3.74
N LYS A 98 -4.87 14.04 -4.14
CA LYS A 98 -4.69 12.73 -4.76
C LYS A 98 -4.89 11.58 -3.78
N LEU A 99 -4.31 11.68 -2.61
CA LEU A 99 -4.43 10.62 -1.61
C LEU A 99 -5.80 10.62 -0.94
N GLY A 100 -6.49 11.74 -0.95
CA GLY A 100 -7.82 11.84 -0.38
C GLY A 100 -8.93 11.31 -1.28
N GLU A 101 -8.64 11.01 -2.53
CA GLU A 101 -9.65 10.46 -3.43
C GLU A 101 -10.20 9.14 -2.88
N GLY A 102 -11.51 9.05 -2.77
CA GLY A 102 -12.17 7.85 -2.26
C GLY A 102 -12.16 7.72 -0.75
N GLY A 103 -11.48 8.62 -0.04
CA GLY A 103 -11.46 8.61 1.42
C GLY A 103 -12.63 9.37 2.01
N ASP A 104 -12.75 9.28 3.35
CA ASP A 104 -13.77 10.03 4.09
C ASP A 104 -13.23 11.43 4.39
N PRO A 105 -13.86 12.51 3.86
CA PRO A 105 -13.37 13.86 4.09
C PRO A 105 -13.28 14.24 5.57
N ASN A 106 -14.06 13.60 6.42
CA ASN A 106 -14.04 13.89 7.86
C ASN A 106 -12.88 13.23 8.58
N LYS A 107 -12.13 12.35 7.90
CA LYS A 107 -11.03 11.59 8.50
C LYS A 107 -9.69 11.83 7.80
N GLN A 108 -9.59 12.86 6.99
CA GLN A 108 -8.39 13.09 6.17
C GLN A 108 -7.18 13.58 6.94
N GLN A 109 -7.19 13.52 8.25
CA GLN A 109 -6.01 13.85 9.05
C GLN A 109 -5.21 12.61 9.39
N CYS A 110 -5.89 11.54 9.74
CA CYS A 110 -5.27 10.28 10.11
C CYS A 110 -6.23 9.13 9.76
N GLY A 111 -5.68 8.00 9.42
CA GLY A 111 -6.47 6.78 9.24
C GLY A 111 -7.16 6.63 7.88
N GLU A 112 -6.73 7.39 6.91
CA GLU A 112 -7.27 7.36 5.55
C GLU A 112 -6.62 6.29 4.66
#